data_21ad64cdde2366ad8a7613db2909861f
#
_entry.id   21ad64cdde2366ad8a7613db2909861f
#
_cell.length_a   1.000
_cell.length_b   1.000
_cell.length_c   1.000
_cell.angle_alpha   90.00
_cell.angle_beta   90.00
_cell.angle_gamma   90.00
#
_symmetry.space_group_name_H-M   'P 1'
#
loop_
_entity.id
_entity.type
_entity.pdbx_description
1 polymer ?
#
loop_
_entity_poly.entity_id
_entity_poly.type
_entity_poly.pdbx_seq_one_letter_code
_entity_poly.pdbx_strand_id
1 'polypeptide(L)'
;MKKKVLASLLCASMVATMFAGCGSGNGGNGTEKADKKDGGKETITVMGPAEDLDDAQGAWLKTECEAFAKANPDFNIEFKYVTSSESDAKDVVTKDPKAAADVYMFANDQLEPLIKADAIAK
;
A
#
# COMPACT_ATOMS: atom_id res chain seq x y z
N MET A 1 52.33 9.32 -3.77
CA MET A 1 51.72 8.03 -3.47
C MET A 1 51.50 7.86 -1.97
N LYS A 2 50.65 8.64 -1.30
CA LYS A 2 50.38 8.52 0.15
C LYS A 2 49.02 9.09 0.54
N LYS A 3 47.97 8.84 -0.26
CA LYS A 3 46.63 9.37 0.00
C LYS A 3 45.50 8.33 -0.13
N LYS A 4 45.79 7.02 -0.08
CA LYS A 4 44.76 5.98 -0.28
C LYS A 4 44.53 5.04 0.90
N VAL A 5 44.99 5.36 2.09
CA VAL A 5 44.92 4.43 3.25
C VAL A 5 43.99 4.96 4.38
N LEU A 6 43.43 6.13 4.26
CA LEU A 6 42.60 6.73 5.34
C LEU A 6 41.06 6.54 5.20
N ALA A 7 40.63 5.84 4.14
CA ALA A 7 39.19 5.67 3.88
C ALA A 7 38.58 4.32 4.35
N SER A 8 39.37 3.44 4.93
CA SER A 8 38.92 2.07 5.26
C SER A 8 38.71 1.79 6.76
N LEU A 9 38.79 2.80 7.62
CA LEU A 9 38.70 2.58 9.08
C LEU A 9 37.46 3.14 9.75
N LEU A 10 36.45 3.62 9.00
CA LEU A 10 35.24 4.23 9.58
C LEU A 10 33.95 3.37 9.44
N CYS A 11 34.04 2.15 8.97
CA CYS A 11 32.85 1.30 8.77
C CYS A 11 32.68 0.15 9.80
N ALA A 12 33.46 0.16 10.89
CA ALA A 12 33.46 -0.98 11.82
C ALA A 12 32.84 -0.73 13.21
N SER A 13 32.08 0.34 13.44
CA SER A 13 31.59 0.65 14.78
C SER A 13 30.08 0.83 14.95
N MET A 14 29.24 0.29 14.04
CA MET A 14 27.75 0.37 14.20
C MET A 14 27.04 -0.98 14.14
N VAL A 15 27.61 -2.01 14.73
CA VAL A 15 26.91 -3.30 14.88
C VAL A 15 27.03 -3.76 16.32
N ALA A 16 26.41 -3.06 17.25
CA ALA A 16 26.19 -3.59 18.59
C ALA A 16 25.22 -2.73 19.40
N THR A 17 23.89 -2.73 19.07
CA THR A 17 22.84 -2.45 20.07
C THR A 17 21.47 -2.86 19.52
N MET A 18 21.23 -4.14 19.36
CA MET A 18 19.86 -4.65 19.16
C MET A 18 19.72 -6.01 19.86
N PHE A 19 19.71 -6.01 21.19
CA PHE A 19 19.10 -7.08 21.94
C PHE A 19 18.83 -6.59 23.36
N ALA A 20 17.61 -6.12 23.61
CA ALA A 20 16.94 -6.23 24.90
C ALA A 20 15.56 -5.56 24.79
N GLY A 21 14.50 -6.34 24.92
CA GLY A 21 13.17 -5.77 25.05
C GLY A 21 12.05 -6.76 24.72
N CYS A 22 12.15 -7.99 25.20
CA CYS A 22 10.98 -8.82 25.35
C CYS A 22 10.39 -8.49 26.72
N GLY A 23 9.25 -7.79 26.75
CA GLY A 23 8.51 -7.40 27.95
C GLY A 23 7.02 -7.47 27.66
N SER A 24 6.39 -8.50 28.23
CA SER A 24 4.96 -8.77 28.28
C SER A 24 4.16 -7.60 28.85
N GLY A 25 2.96 -7.29 28.28
CA GLY A 25 2.00 -6.37 28.92
C GLY A 25 0.93 -5.84 27.97
N ASN A 26 -0.13 -6.56 27.84
CA ASN A 26 -1.55 -6.16 27.72
C ASN A 26 -1.94 -4.74 27.28
N GLY A 27 -2.68 -4.64 26.18
CA GLY A 27 -3.78 -3.69 26.02
C GLY A 27 -3.49 -2.40 25.27
N GLY A 28 -4.16 -2.20 24.15
CA GLY A 28 -4.52 -0.86 23.70
C GLY A 28 -4.04 -0.46 22.32
N ASN A 29 -4.99 -0.46 21.39
CA ASN A 29 -5.10 0.46 20.27
C ASN A 29 -3.81 0.70 19.44
N GLY A 30 -3.46 -0.28 18.62
CA GLY A 30 -2.36 -0.16 17.67
C GLY A 30 -2.76 0.65 16.45
N THR A 31 -2.45 1.92 16.46
CA THR A 31 -2.17 2.62 15.21
C THR A 31 -0.87 2.01 14.70
N GLU A 32 -0.96 1.08 13.76
CA GLU A 32 0.23 0.59 13.07
C GLU A 32 0.88 1.78 12.37
N LYS A 33 1.98 2.24 12.94
CA LYS A 33 2.90 3.11 12.23
C LYS A 33 3.42 2.29 11.07
N ALA A 34 3.04 2.69 9.85
CA ALA A 34 3.68 2.20 8.65
C ALA A 34 5.20 2.32 8.83
N ASP A 35 5.88 1.19 8.87
CA ASP A 35 7.33 1.14 8.81
C ASP A 35 7.75 1.87 7.54
N LYS A 36 8.50 2.97 7.69
CA LYS A 36 9.18 3.61 6.56
C LYS A 36 10.13 2.59 5.96
N LYS A 37 9.65 1.85 4.99
CA LYS A 37 10.51 1.06 4.10
C LYS A 37 11.36 2.04 3.29
N ASP A 38 12.64 1.81 3.38
CA ASP A 38 13.70 2.42 2.62
C ASP A 38 13.31 2.58 1.13
N GLY A 39 13.17 3.81 0.65
CA GLY A 39 13.15 4.34 -0.73
C GLY A 39 12.62 3.52 -1.92
N GLY A 40 12.02 2.37 -1.71
CA GLY A 40 11.42 1.55 -2.75
C GLY A 40 10.08 2.13 -3.23
N LYS A 41 9.84 2.07 -4.55
CA LYS A 41 8.56 2.44 -5.15
C LYS A 41 7.48 1.45 -4.68
N GLU A 42 6.44 1.95 -4.02
CA GLU A 42 5.30 1.14 -3.59
C GLU A 42 4.26 1.09 -4.69
N THR A 43 3.79 -0.10 -5.04
CA THR A 43 2.74 -0.27 -6.05
C THR A 43 1.41 -0.48 -5.35
N ILE A 44 0.43 0.38 -5.66
CA ILE A 44 -0.95 0.25 -5.19
C ILE A 44 -1.84 -0.11 -6.39
N THR A 45 -2.54 -1.23 -6.29
CA THR A 45 -3.51 -1.67 -7.29
C THR A 45 -4.89 -1.11 -6.95
N VAL A 46 -5.48 -0.39 -7.91
CA VAL A 46 -6.80 0.22 -7.77
C VAL A 46 -7.75 -0.41 -8.78
N MET A 47 -8.92 -0.87 -8.32
CA MET A 47 -9.95 -1.49 -9.15
C MET A 47 -11.21 -0.63 -9.14
N GLY A 48 -11.72 -0.35 -10.33
CA GLY A 48 -12.95 0.43 -10.53
C GLY A 48 -13.60 0.17 -11.88
N PRO A 49 -14.77 0.77 -12.15
CA PRO A 49 -15.47 0.60 -13.41
C PRO A 49 -14.68 1.20 -14.59
N ALA A 50 -14.95 0.69 -15.78
CA ALA A 50 -14.21 1.07 -16.98
C ALA A 50 -14.31 2.57 -17.29
N GLU A 51 -15.49 3.15 -17.09
CA GLU A 51 -15.77 4.58 -17.33
C GLU A 51 -14.92 5.51 -16.46
N ASP A 52 -14.59 5.11 -15.23
CA ASP A 52 -13.78 5.91 -14.31
C ASP A 52 -12.26 5.79 -14.58
N LEU A 53 -11.88 4.85 -15.44
CA LEU A 53 -10.50 4.61 -15.85
C LEU A 53 -10.24 5.01 -17.32
N ASP A 54 -11.28 5.27 -18.11
CA ASP A 54 -11.19 5.60 -19.53
C ASP A 54 -10.95 7.09 -19.74
N ASP A 55 -9.83 7.43 -20.37
CA ASP A 55 -9.45 8.82 -20.67
C ASP A 55 -10.51 9.55 -21.54
N ALA A 56 -11.24 8.83 -22.41
CA ALA A 56 -12.32 9.41 -23.23
C ALA A 56 -13.54 9.83 -22.40
N GLN A 57 -13.69 9.30 -21.19
CA GLN A 57 -14.79 9.60 -20.27
C GLN A 57 -14.34 10.44 -19.06
N GLY A 58 -13.11 10.97 -19.10
CA GLY A 58 -12.55 11.85 -18.09
C GLY A 58 -11.71 11.14 -17.02
N ALA A 59 -11.60 9.80 -17.05
CA ALA A 59 -10.73 9.00 -16.20
C ALA A 59 -10.66 9.47 -14.73
N TRP A 60 -11.82 9.71 -14.11
CA TRP A 60 -11.91 10.34 -12.80
C TRP A 60 -11.03 9.63 -11.75
N LEU A 61 -11.18 8.32 -11.59
CA LEU A 61 -10.47 7.54 -10.59
C LEU A 61 -8.94 7.60 -10.80
N LYS A 62 -8.51 7.49 -12.04
CA LYS A 62 -7.09 7.63 -12.44
C LYS A 62 -6.55 9.03 -12.12
N THR A 63 -7.33 10.06 -12.46
CA THR A 63 -6.98 11.47 -12.19
C THR A 63 -6.79 11.73 -10.69
N GLU A 64 -7.68 11.23 -9.84
CA GLU A 64 -7.60 11.39 -8.40
C GLU A 64 -6.40 10.64 -7.80
N CYS A 65 -6.12 9.41 -8.25
CA CYS A 65 -4.94 8.66 -7.83
C CYS A 65 -3.64 9.40 -8.19
N GLU A 66 -3.54 9.94 -9.40
CA GLU A 66 -2.37 10.70 -9.83
C GLU A 66 -2.23 12.02 -9.06
N ALA A 67 -3.34 12.69 -8.77
CA ALA A 67 -3.36 13.88 -7.93
C ALA A 67 -2.88 13.58 -6.49
N PHE A 68 -3.31 12.44 -5.93
CA PHE A 68 -2.85 11.99 -4.62
C PHE A 68 -1.34 11.73 -4.61
N ALA A 69 -0.81 10.99 -5.57
CA ALA A 69 0.64 10.72 -5.66
C ALA A 69 1.44 12.02 -5.79
N LYS A 70 0.96 12.97 -6.58
CA LYS A 70 1.58 14.28 -6.76
C LYS A 70 1.57 15.13 -5.49
N ALA A 71 0.48 15.06 -4.71
CA ALA A 71 0.36 15.77 -3.44
C ALA A 71 1.20 15.14 -2.31
N ASN A 72 1.56 13.87 -2.44
CA ASN A 72 2.26 13.08 -1.42
C ASN A 72 3.53 12.41 -1.98
N PRO A 73 4.52 13.19 -2.46
CA PRO A 73 5.70 12.63 -3.13
C PRO A 73 6.56 11.75 -2.22
N ASP A 74 6.47 11.92 -0.91
CA ASP A 74 7.25 11.16 0.07
C ASP A 74 6.84 9.68 0.14
N PHE A 75 5.63 9.33 -0.32
CA PHE A 75 5.18 7.93 -0.37
C PHE A 75 5.75 7.14 -1.54
N ASN A 76 6.25 7.79 -2.58
CA ASN A 76 6.82 7.16 -3.78
C ASN A 76 5.93 6.05 -4.37
N ILE A 77 4.66 6.37 -4.61
CA ILE A 77 3.62 5.43 -5.05
C ILE A 77 3.55 5.33 -6.57
N GLU A 78 3.35 4.11 -7.07
CA GLU A 78 2.90 3.80 -8.42
C GLU A 78 1.53 3.14 -8.39
N PHE A 79 0.56 3.69 -9.11
CA PHE A 79 -0.77 3.08 -9.24
C PHE A 79 -0.83 2.11 -10.42
N LYS A 80 -1.45 0.95 -10.18
CA LYS A 80 -1.90 0.00 -11.22
C LYS A 80 -3.41 -0.06 -11.21
N TYR A 81 -4.01 -0.07 -12.39
CA TYR A 81 -5.46 -0.04 -12.53
C TYR A 81 -5.99 -1.36 -13.06
N VAL A 82 -7.07 -1.84 -12.48
CA VAL A 82 -7.81 -3.04 -12.86
C VAL A 82 -9.27 -2.66 -13.07
N THR A 83 -9.83 -3.05 -14.20
CA THR A 83 -11.23 -2.78 -14.51
C THR A 83 -12.14 -3.86 -13.96
N SER A 84 -13.14 -3.46 -13.17
CA SER A 84 -14.27 -4.29 -12.73
C SER A 84 -15.44 -3.39 -12.39
N SER A 85 -16.66 -3.82 -12.70
CA SER A 85 -17.85 -3.09 -12.26
C SER A 85 -18.03 -3.19 -10.74
N GLU A 86 -18.68 -2.21 -10.12
CA GLU A 86 -18.99 -2.26 -8.68
C GLU A 86 -19.88 -3.46 -8.32
N SER A 87 -20.76 -3.88 -9.24
CA SER A 87 -21.62 -5.05 -9.04
C SER A 87 -20.86 -6.37 -9.02
N ASP A 88 -19.73 -6.46 -9.72
CA ASP A 88 -18.90 -7.67 -9.78
C ASP A 88 -17.80 -7.69 -8.72
N ALA A 89 -17.52 -6.56 -8.09
CA ALA A 89 -16.40 -6.37 -7.18
C ALA A 89 -16.36 -7.43 -6.06
N LYS A 90 -17.50 -7.73 -5.44
CA LYS A 90 -17.61 -8.77 -4.41
C LYS A 90 -17.10 -10.12 -4.93
N ASP A 91 -17.56 -10.55 -6.10
CA ASP A 91 -17.22 -11.87 -6.64
C ASP A 91 -15.77 -11.97 -7.06
N VAL A 92 -15.20 -10.87 -7.55
CA VAL A 92 -13.77 -10.77 -7.87
C VAL A 92 -12.91 -10.84 -6.61
N VAL A 93 -13.23 -10.02 -5.60
CA VAL A 93 -12.42 -9.86 -4.39
C VAL A 93 -12.54 -11.08 -3.47
N THR A 94 -13.74 -11.66 -3.30
CA THR A 94 -13.92 -12.82 -2.40
C THR A 94 -13.40 -14.11 -2.97
N LYS A 95 -13.17 -14.20 -4.28
CA LYS A 95 -12.55 -15.36 -4.92
C LYS A 95 -11.11 -15.59 -4.46
N ASP A 96 -10.35 -14.52 -4.32
CA ASP A 96 -9.02 -14.54 -3.74
C ASP A 96 -8.73 -13.20 -3.05
N PRO A 97 -9.09 -13.02 -1.78
CA PRO A 97 -8.89 -11.76 -1.06
C PRO A 97 -7.44 -11.33 -0.94
N LYS A 98 -6.48 -12.27 -1.03
CA LYS A 98 -5.04 -11.95 -0.94
C LYS A 98 -4.47 -11.43 -2.25
N ALA A 99 -5.11 -11.77 -3.38
CA ALA A 99 -4.74 -11.28 -4.71
C ALA A 99 -5.66 -10.14 -5.18
N ALA A 100 -6.58 -9.69 -4.33
CA ALA A 100 -7.46 -8.56 -4.63
C ALA A 100 -6.67 -7.25 -4.78
N ALA A 101 -7.28 -6.28 -5.44
CA ALA A 101 -6.74 -4.93 -5.48
C ALA A 101 -6.66 -4.32 -4.07
N ASP A 102 -5.66 -3.48 -3.83
CA ASP A 102 -5.46 -2.81 -2.53
C ASP A 102 -6.59 -1.82 -2.22
N VAL A 103 -7.13 -1.19 -3.27
CA VAL A 103 -8.27 -0.28 -3.21
C VAL A 103 -9.27 -0.67 -4.29
N TYR A 104 -10.54 -0.73 -3.96
CA TYR A 104 -11.56 -1.05 -4.95
C TYR A 104 -12.93 -0.43 -4.64
N MET A 105 -13.67 -0.16 -5.71
CA MET A 105 -15.05 0.31 -5.66
C MET A 105 -16.01 -0.89 -5.64
N PHE A 106 -17.07 -0.81 -4.84
CA PHE A 106 -18.08 -1.85 -4.75
C PHE A 106 -19.47 -1.27 -4.50
N ALA A 107 -20.51 -2.00 -4.90
CA ALA A 107 -21.89 -1.61 -4.65
C ALA A 107 -22.25 -1.74 -3.17
N ASN A 108 -22.98 -0.79 -2.62
CA ASN A 108 -23.27 -0.66 -1.19
C ASN A 108 -23.92 -1.91 -0.54
N ASP A 109 -24.70 -2.66 -1.30
CA ASP A 109 -25.33 -3.93 -0.87
C ASP A 109 -24.32 -5.08 -0.68
N GLN A 110 -23.08 -4.91 -1.14
CA GLN A 110 -22.01 -5.89 -1.01
C GLN A 110 -21.19 -5.73 0.27
N LEU A 111 -21.41 -4.71 1.06
CA LEU A 111 -20.61 -4.40 2.26
C LEU A 111 -20.58 -5.59 3.25
N GLU A 112 -21.75 -6.14 3.58
CA GLU A 112 -21.85 -7.24 4.55
C GLU A 112 -21.10 -8.52 4.11
N PRO A 113 -21.29 -9.02 2.88
CA PRO A 113 -20.52 -10.18 2.40
C PRO A 113 -19.01 -9.91 2.31
N LEU A 114 -18.56 -8.71 1.98
CA LEU A 114 -17.14 -8.35 1.95
C LEU A 114 -16.52 -8.33 3.36
N ILE A 115 -17.24 -7.84 4.36
CA ILE A 115 -16.82 -7.91 5.77
C ILE A 115 -16.71 -9.37 6.23
N LYS A 116 -17.71 -10.22 5.91
CA LYS A 116 -17.70 -11.65 6.27
C LYS A 116 -16.53 -12.41 5.63
N ALA A 117 -16.13 -12.01 4.43
CA ALA A 117 -15.00 -12.59 3.71
C ALA A 117 -13.63 -12.04 4.18
N ASP A 118 -13.61 -11.12 5.17
CA ASP A 118 -12.40 -10.40 5.62
C ASP A 118 -11.65 -9.70 4.47
N ALA A 119 -12.43 -9.21 3.50
CA ALA A 119 -11.94 -8.59 2.27
C ALA A 119 -11.84 -7.06 2.37
N ILE A 120 -12.31 -6.48 3.46
CA ILE A 120 -12.24 -5.04 3.74
C ILE A 120 -11.49 -4.82 5.05
N ALA A 121 -10.59 -3.84 5.08
CA ALA A 121 -9.91 -3.41 6.31
C ALA A 121 -10.94 -2.92 7.36
N LYS A 122 -10.75 -3.29 8.60
CA LYS A 122 -11.60 -2.92 9.75
C LYS A 122 -11.03 -1.68 10.43
#